data_b8cfef1e4e2199578b4be5e491ef28f1
#
_entry.id   b8cfef1e4e2199578b4be5e491ef28f1
#
_cell.length_a   1.000
_cell.length_b   1.000
_cell.length_c   1.000
_cell.angle_alpha   90.00
_cell.angle_beta   90.00
_cell.angle_gamma   90.00
#
_symmetry.space_group_name_H-M   'P 1'
#
loop_
_entity.id
_entity.type
_entity.pdbx_description
1 polymer ?
#
loop_
_entity_poly.entity_id
_entity_poly.type
_entity_poly.pdbx_seq_one_letter_code
_entity_poly.pdbx_strand_id
1 'polypeptide(L)'
;MYYMMANLAANSPMNQEALQIILSLSVHVIEIFALIFLFYTNSFLIKRRKREIGVYHILGMGKPQLAKMLVIETVVTGAVSILGGIFFGTALAKLMYALLKRMIHYDDKLAFRMSWEIAGNTVLFFTLIFALTLIYNLLQIRLANPIELLHAGSQGEREPKTKWLLTVAGIIFLGIGYYIAITTKEPLKALQLFFIAVICVIIGTYALFTAGSIAFLKLLRKNKNFYYKTKHFTSVSGMLYRMKQNAVGLSNICVLSTMVLVTISSTVSLYIGKEDVLRTRYPQEVYITNSVSDDAENQKLHDMVEKICRDNQVEITDEKSWHMAELVKIKNGEEYTSAMIKDYSSFDVVFFDVIRLADYNKLTGERLELGDKEAILFTNGENYGKDTIRID
;
A
#
# COMPACT_ATOMS: atom_id res chain seq x y z
N MET A 1 -2.75 6.54 -11.85
CA MET A 1 -1.76 5.90 -10.98
C MET A 1 -0.79 5.03 -11.78
N TYR A 2 -1.23 4.07 -12.57
CA TYR A 2 -0.40 3.19 -13.41
C TYR A 2 0.58 3.97 -14.32
N TYR A 3 0.10 5.01 -15.02
CA TYR A 3 0.94 5.87 -15.87
C TYR A 3 2.00 6.66 -15.12
N MET A 4 1.65 7.21 -13.98
CA MET A 4 2.56 7.94 -13.12
C MET A 4 3.70 7.04 -12.65
N MET A 5 3.34 5.81 -12.29
CA MET A 5 4.24 4.78 -11.80
C MET A 5 5.21 4.30 -12.87
N ALA A 6 4.73 3.98 -14.07
CA ALA A 6 5.57 3.53 -15.17
C ALA A 6 6.58 4.63 -15.61
N ASN A 7 6.18 5.90 -15.58
CA ASN A 7 7.08 6.99 -15.92
C ASN A 7 8.14 7.27 -14.84
N LEU A 8 7.78 7.14 -13.56
CA LEU A 8 8.73 7.25 -12.45
C LEU A 8 9.74 6.10 -12.45
N ALA A 9 9.27 4.87 -12.67
CA ALA A 9 10.13 3.70 -12.74
C ALA A 9 11.11 3.73 -13.93
N ALA A 10 10.68 4.23 -15.09
CA ALA A 10 11.51 4.29 -16.29
C ALA A 10 12.65 5.35 -16.23
N ASN A 11 12.51 6.35 -15.37
CA ASN A 11 13.40 7.53 -15.37
C ASN A 11 14.14 7.75 -14.04
N SER A 12 13.96 6.88 -13.04
CA SER A 12 14.64 7.00 -11.75
C SER A 12 16.00 6.31 -11.78
N PRO A 13 17.08 6.97 -11.34
CA PRO A 13 18.40 6.33 -11.18
C PRO A 13 18.47 5.39 -9.97
N MET A 14 17.47 5.42 -9.07
CA MET A 14 17.38 4.54 -7.93
C MET A 14 16.74 3.21 -8.31
N ASN A 15 17.31 2.14 -7.82
CA ASN A 15 16.90 0.73 -7.84
C ASN A 15 15.54 0.48 -8.52
N GLN A 16 15.53 0.48 -9.86
CA GLN A 16 14.33 0.44 -10.70
C GLN A 16 13.46 -0.79 -10.41
N GLU A 17 14.10 -1.92 -10.05
CA GLU A 17 13.39 -3.18 -9.77
C GLU A 17 12.54 -3.11 -8.50
N ALA A 18 13.06 -2.61 -7.41
CA ALA A 18 12.31 -2.50 -6.15
C ALA A 18 11.11 -1.56 -6.29
N LEU A 19 11.29 -0.42 -6.96
CA LEU A 19 10.21 0.53 -7.23
C LEU A 19 9.13 -0.10 -8.11
N GLN A 20 9.51 -0.82 -9.17
CA GLN A 20 8.56 -1.51 -10.06
C GLN A 20 7.77 -2.58 -9.32
N ILE A 21 8.41 -3.37 -8.45
CA ILE A 21 7.74 -4.37 -7.63
C ILE A 21 6.68 -3.73 -6.72
N ILE A 22 7.05 -2.68 -5.97
CA ILE A 22 6.12 -1.97 -5.08
C ILE A 22 4.90 -1.45 -5.85
N LEU A 23 5.17 -0.84 -6.99
CA LEU A 23 4.15 -0.22 -7.81
C LEU A 23 3.21 -1.25 -8.45
N SER A 24 3.75 -2.37 -8.95
CA SER A 24 2.95 -3.45 -9.52
C SER A 24 2.05 -4.10 -8.47
N LEU A 25 2.59 -4.36 -7.27
CA LEU A 25 1.80 -4.89 -6.17
C LEU A 25 0.67 -3.93 -5.74
N SER A 26 0.95 -2.63 -5.69
CA SER A 26 -0.07 -1.61 -5.38
C SER A 26 -1.21 -1.61 -6.39
N VAL A 27 -0.90 -1.80 -7.68
CA VAL A 27 -1.92 -1.93 -8.73
C VAL A 27 -2.82 -3.13 -8.48
N HIS A 28 -2.26 -4.30 -8.16
CA HIS A 28 -3.06 -5.51 -7.89
C HIS A 28 -3.99 -5.36 -6.69
N VAL A 29 -3.56 -4.65 -5.63
CA VAL A 29 -4.46 -4.32 -4.50
C VAL A 29 -5.63 -3.46 -4.95
N ILE A 30 -5.37 -2.44 -5.78
CA ILE A 30 -6.42 -1.56 -6.33
C ILE A 30 -7.37 -2.36 -7.25
N GLU A 31 -6.84 -3.26 -8.08
CA GLU A 31 -7.63 -4.13 -8.96
C GLU A 31 -8.57 -5.04 -8.15
N ILE A 32 -8.07 -5.70 -7.10
CA ILE A 32 -8.90 -6.53 -6.21
C ILE A 32 -9.99 -5.69 -5.55
N PHE A 33 -9.64 -4.52 -5.06
CA PHE A 33 -10.61 -3.62 -4.44
C PHE A 33 -11.67 -3.15 -5.46
N ALA A 34 -11.26 -2.74 -6.66
CA ALA A 34 -12.16 -2.31 -7.73
C ALA A 34 -13.14 -3.43 -8.13
N LEU A 35 -12.66 -4.67 -8.25
CA LEU A 35 -13.49 -5.84 -8.55
C LEU A 35 -14.56 -6.03 -7.47
N ILE A 36 -14.18 -6.03 -6.20
CA ILE A 36 -15.12 -6.20 -5.08
C ILE A 36 -16.14 -5.06 -5.05
N PHE A 37 -15.67 -3.81 -5.20
CA PHE A 37 -16.50 -2.62 -5.15
C PHE A 37 -17.52 -2.57 -6.30
N LEU A 38 -17.08 -2.80 -7.53
CA LEU A 38 -17.94 -2.79 -8.70
C LEU A 38 -18.98 -3.92 -8.67
N PHE A 39 -18.56 -5.12 -8.28
CA PHE A 39 -19.47 -6.27 -8.15
C PHE A 39 -20.55 -6.02 -7.09
N TYR A 40 -20.15 -5.47 -5.94
CA TYR A 40 -21.09 -5.09 -4.88
C TYR A 40 -22.06 -4.00 -5.34
N THR A 41 -21.54 -2.91 -5.93
CA THR A 41 -22.34 -1.78 -6.38
C THR A 41 -23.35 -2.23 -7.45
N ASN A 42 -22.91 -3.02 -8.42
CA ASN A 42 -23.80 -3.61 -9.42
C ASN A 42 -24.86 -4.53 -8.79
N SER A 43 -24.47 -5.41 -7.87
CA SER A 43 -25.42 -6.27 -7.17
C SER A 43 -26.45 -5.51 -6.34
N PHE A 44 -26.03 -4.39 -5.76
CA PHE A 44 -26.92 -3.50 -5.02
C PHE A 44 -27.92 -2.79 -5.96
N LEU A 45 -27.42 -2.23 -7.07
CA LEU A 45 -28.24 -1.53 -8.05
C LEU A 45 -29.27 -2.46 -8.70
N ILE A 46 -28.88 -3.67 -9.11
CA ILE A 46 -29.80 -4.61 -9.72
C ILE A 46 -30.90 -5.06 -8.74
N LYS A 47 -30.58 -5.21 -7.46
CA LYS A 47 -31.58 -5.52 -6.42
C LYS A 47 -32.62 -4.43 -6.27
N ARG A 48 -32.23 -3.15 -6.35
CA ARG A 48 -33.17 -2.02 -6.32
C ARG A 48 -34.09 -1.99 -7.54
N ARG A 49 -33.53 -2.36 -8.71
CA ARG A 49 -34.25 -2.37 -10.00
C ARG A 49 -35.12 -3.62 -10.22
N LYS A 50 -35.06 -4.61 -9.34
CA LYS A 50 -35.87 -5.84 -9.47
C LYS A 50 -37.36 -5.56 -9.62
N ARG A 51 -37.87 -4.56 -8.90
CA ARG A 51 -39.27 -4.16 -9.01
C ARG A 51 -39.61 -3.58 -10.38
N GLU A 52 -38.77 -2.73 -10.93
CA GLU A 52 -38.92 -2.15 -12.28
C GLU A 52 -38.92 -3.26 -13.35
N ILE A 53 -37.97 -4.17 -13.25
CA ILE A 53 -37.85 -5.33 -14.14
C ILE A 53 -39.09 -6.21 -14.04
N GLY A 54 -39.64 -6.41 -12.83
CA GLY A 54 -40.90 -7.13 -12.62
C GLY A 54 -42.10 -6.46 -13.29
N VAL A 55 -42.19 -5.12 -13.21
CA VAL A 55 -43.23 -4.34 -13.90
C VAL A 55 -43.13 -4.48 -15.41
N TYR A 56 -41.95 -4.37 -15.98
CA TYR A 56 -41.77 -4.53 -17.46
C TYR A 56 -42.18 -5.96 -17.89
N HIS A 57 -41.92 -6.95 -17.09
CA HIS A 57 -42.32 -8.33 -17.39
C HIS A 57 -43.85 -8.50 -17.42
N ILE A 58 -44.57 -7.84 -16.50
CA ILE A 58 -46.04 -7.86 -16.48
C ILE A 58 -46.65 -7.09 -17.69
N LEU A 59 -45.99 -6.00 -18.08
CA LEU A 59 -46.38 -5.22 -19.27
C LEU A 59 -46.12 -5.96 -20.59
N GLY A 60 -45.66 -7.25 -20.52
CA GLY A 60 -45.51 -8.09 -21.69
C GLY A 60 -44.06 -8.21 -22.22
N MET A 61 -43.08 -7.57 -21.59
CA MET A 61 -41.69 -7.77 -22.00
C MET A 61 -41.21 -9.15 -21.62
N GLY A 62 -40.85 -9.97 -22.61
CA GLY A 62 -40.26 -11.29 -22.35
C GLY A 62 -38.82 -11.21 -21.80
N LYS A 63 -38.35 -12.31 -21.23
CA LYS A 63 -36.96 -12.43 -20.70
C LYS A 63 -35.87 -12.03 -21.71
N PRO A 64 -35.99 -12.37 -23.04
CA PRO A 64 -35.00 -11.94 -24.03
C PRO A 64 -34.92 -10.43 -24.23
N GLN A 65 -36.09 -9.74 -24.22
CA GLN A 65 -36.14 -8.29 -24.37
C GLN A 65 -35.51 -7.57 -23.18
N LEU A 66 -35.79 -8.07 -21.95
CA LEU A 66 -35.17 -7.58 -20.72
C LEU A 66 -33.65 -7.80 -20.72
N ALA A 67 -33.21 -8.98 -21.20
CA ALA A 67 -31.78 -9.28 -21.32
C ALA A 67 -31.11 -8.32 -22.32
N LYS A 68 -31.70 -8.07 -23.48
CA LYS A 68 -31.19 -7.12 -24.50
C LYS A 68 -31.08 -5.70 -23.92
N MET A 69 -32.08 -5.25 -23.18
CA MET A 69 -32.06 -3.95 -22.50
C MET A 69 -30.86 -3.84 -21.54
N LEU A 70 -30.63 -4.84 -20.71
CA LEU A 70 -29.51 -4.86 -19.76
C LEU A 70 -28.14 -4.93 -20.46
N VAL A 71 -28.04 -5.68 -21.56
CA VAL A 71 -26.80 -5.71 -22.35
C VAL A 71 -26.48 -4.33 -22.89
N ILE A 72 -27.42 -3.65 -23.54
CA ILE A 72 -27.22 -2.31 -24.08
C ILE A 72 -26.85 -1.33 -22.98
N GLU A 73 -27.56 -1.35 -21.86
CA GLU A 73 -27.27 -0.48 -20.72
C GLU A 73 -25.88 -0.70 -20.15
N THR A 74 -25.49 -1.97 -19.95
CA THR A 74 -24.15 -2.31 -19.41
C THR A 74 -23.06 -1.91 -20.40
N VAL A 75 -23.25 -2.12 -21.70
CA VAL A 75 -22.26 -1.75 -22.72
C VAL A 75 -22.10 -0.23 -22.77
N VAL A 76 -23.20 0.52 -22.82
CA VAL A 76 -23.16 2.00 -22.86
C VAL A 76 -22.51 2.55 -21.58
N THR A 77 -22.96 2.09 -20.41
CA THR A 77 -22.43 2.55 -19.14
C THR A 77 -20.95 2.16 -18.99
N GLY A 78 -20.58 0.94 -19.39
CA GLY A 78 -19.20 0.46 -19.37
C GLY A 78 -18.30 1.29 -20.29
N ALA A 79 -18.73 1.54 -21.54
CA ALA A 79 -17.97 2.34 -22.50
C ALA A 79 -17.76 3.78 -22.00
N VAL A 80 -18.83 4.45 -21.54
CA VAL A 80 -18.73 5.81 -20.99
C VAL A 80 -17.84 5.86 -19.75
N SER A 81 -17.98 4.89 -18.85
CA SER A 81 -17.18 4.81 -17.62
C SER A 81 -15.70 4.57 -17.91
N ILE A 82 -15.38 3.65 -18.83
CA ILE A 82 -13.98 3.33 -19.19
C ILE A 82 -13.34 4.53 -19.91
N LEU A 83 -14.00 5.11 -20.90
CA LEU A 83 -13.46 6.27 -21.63
C LEU A 83 -13.28 7.48 -20.70
N GLY A 84 -14.31 7.79 -19.90
CA GLY A 84 -14.22 8.84 -18.89
C GLY A 84 -13.14 8.59 -17.85
N GLY A 85 -13.03 7.34 -17.35
CA GLY A 85 -12.00 6.94 -16.41
C GLY A 85 -10.57 7.10 -16.95
N ILE A 86 -10.33 6.71 -18.21
CA ILE A 86 -9.03 6.90 -18.86
C ILE A 86 -8.74 8.39 -19.05
N PHE A 87 -9.69 9.16 -19.52
CA PHE A 87 -9.50 10.60 -19.75
C PHE A 87 -9.18 11.34 -18.44
N PHE A 88 -10.05 11.24 -17.43
CA PHE A 88 -9.83 11.90 -16.14
C PHE A 88 -8.65 11.32 -15.39
N GLY A 89 -8.44 10.00 -15.45
CA GLY A 89 -7.30 9.33 -14.84
C GLY A 89 -5.98 9.80 -15.40
N THR A 90 -5.89 9.96 -16.73
CA THR A 90 -4.68 10.47 -17.41
C THR A 90 -4.44 11.95 -17.09
N ALA A 91 -5.50 12.76 -17.07
CA ALA A 91 -5.42 14.17 -16.71
C ALA A 91 -4.92 14.37 -15.26
N LEU A 92 -5.51 13.64 -14.31
CA LEU A 92 -5.08 13.67 -12.91
C LEU A 92 -3.65 13.13 -12.72
N ALA A 93 -3.28 12.06 -13.42
CA ALA A 93 -1.92 11.52 -13.38
C ALA A 93 -0.89 12.55 -13.87
N LYS A 94 -1.20 13.26 -14.96
CA LYS A 94 -0.35 14.33 -15.47
C LYS A 94 -0.21 15.49 -14.49
N LEU A 95 -1.31 15.86 -13.83
CA LEU A 95 -1.33 16.92 -12.82
C LEU A 95 -0.49 16.52 -11.60
N MET A 96 -0.67 15.31 -11.07
CA MET A 96 0.12 14.78 -9.96
C MET A 96 1.60 14.69 -10.31
N TYR A 97 1.91 14.26 -11.53
CA TYR A 97 3.29 14.22 -12.02
C TYR A 97 3.94 15.61 -12.09
N ALA A 98 3.22 16.60 -12.58
CA ALA A 98 3.71 17.99 -12.62
C ALA A 98 3.93 18.55 -11.21
N LEU A 99 3.03 18.24 -10.27
CA LEU A 99 3.18 18.65 -8.88
C LEU A 99 4.39 18.00 -8.22
N LEU A 100 4.61 16.72 -8.47
CA LEU A 100 5.74 15.95 -7.95
C LEU A 100 7.07 16.46 -8.52
N LYS A 101 7.13 16.78 -9.82
CA LYS A 101 8.28 17.42 -10.48
C LYS A 101 8.64 18.73 -9.80
N ARG A 102 7.66 19.57 -9.48
CA ARG A 102 7.85 20.84 -8.78
C ARG A 102 8.36 20.65 -7.35
N MET A 103 7.88 19.63 -6.63
CA MET A 103 8.31 19.35 -5.25
C MET A 103 9.76 18.84 -5.17
N ILE A 104 10.19 18.04 -6.16
CA ILE A 104 11.53 17.42 -6.15
C ILE A 104 12.60 18.37 -6.73
N HIS A 105 12.22 19.50 -7.29
CA HIS A 105 13.13 20.45 -7.99
C HIS A 105 13.98 19.76 -9.08
N TYR A 106 13.43 18.75 -9.74
CA TYR A 106 14.16 17.96 -10.73
C TYR A 106 14.05 18.58 -12.12
N ASP A 107 15.22 18.92 -12.71
CA ASP A 107 15.29 19.57 -14.02
C ASP A 107 15.04 18.61 -15.19
N ASP A 108 14.15 18.98 -16.01
CA ASP A 108 13.85 18.81 -17.44
C ASP A 108 13.87 17.46 -18.17
N LYS A 109 14.36 16.36 -17.67
CA LYS A 109 14.42 15.12 -18.47
C LYS A 109 13.25 14.16 -18.28
N LEU A 110 12.37 14.43 -17.36
CA LEU A 110 11.19 13.61 -17.05
C LEU A 110 9.97 14.04 -17.89
N ALA A 111 9.81 13.47 -19.07
CA ALA A 111 8.60 13.67 -19.89
C ALA A 111 7.52 12.65 -19.53
N PHE A 112 6.31 13.13 -19.23
CA PHE A 112 5.16 12.25 -19.06
C PHE A 112 4.84 11.56 -20.40
N ARG A 113 5.05 10.26 -20.48
CA ARG A 113 4.71 9.45 -21.66
C ARG A 113 3.45 8.63 -21.38
N MET A 114 2.47 8.74 -22.27
CA MET A 114 1.30 7.89 -22.25
C MET A 114 1.66 6.55 -22.89
N SER A 115 1.54 5.45 -22.13
CA SER A 115 1.71 4.10 -22.67
C SER A 115 0.36 3.55 -23.10
N TRP A 116 0.23 3.22 -24.38
CA TRP A 116 -0.97 2.59 -24.96
C TRP A 116 -1.18 1.17 -24.42
N GLU A 117 -0.10 0.48 -24.08
CA GLU A 117 -0.15 -0.85 -23.48
C GLU A 117 -0.89 -0.82 -22.12
N ILE A 118 -0.55 0.15 -21.27
CA ILE A 118 -1.19 0.31 -19.97
C ILE A 118 -2.67 0.71 -20.12
N ALA A 119 -2.99 1.57 -21.11
CA ALA A 119 -4.38 1.88 -21.42
C ALA A 119 -5.13 0.64 -21.86
N GLY A 120 -4.54 -0.18 -22.74
CA GLY A 120 -5.11 -1.43 -23.20
C GLY A 120 -5.40 -2.43 -22.07
N ASN A 121 -4.44 -2.63 -21.16
CA ASN A 121 -4.60 -3.50 -20.00
C ASN A 121 -5.72 -3.00 -19.07
N THR A 122 -5.80 -1.68 -18.85
CA THR A 122 -6.89 -1.09 -18.06
C THR A 122 -8.26 -1.32 -18.70
N VAL A 123 -8.37 -1.10 -20.02
CA VAL A 123 -9.61 -1.36 -20.78
C VAL A 123 -10.01 -2.83 -20.68
N LEU A 124 -9.04 -3.74 -20.87
CA LEU A 124 -9.28 -5.18 -20.79
C LEU A 124 -9.79 -5.58 -19.41
N PHE A 125 -9.13 -5.14 -18.35
CA PHE A 125 -9.50 -5.45 -16.97
C PHE A 125 -10.94 -4.99 -16.64
N PHE A 126 -11.27 -3.73 -16.91
CA PHE A 126 -12.61 -3.22 -16.62
C PHE A 126 -13.67 -3.82 -17.52
N THR A 127 -13.37 -4.09 -18.80
CA THR A 127 -14.28 -4.79 -19.71
C THR A 127 -14.61 -6.18 -19.19
N LEU A 128 -13.61 -6.90 -18.66
CA LEU A 128 -13.81 -8.21 -18.04
C LEU A 128 -14.71 -8.12 -16.80
N ILE A 129 -14.53 -7.12 -15.94
CA ILE A 129 -15.41 -6.90 -14.79
C ILE A 129 -16.85 -6.60 -15.26
N PHE A 130 -17.06 -5.72 -16.23
CA PHE A 130 -18.39 -5.43 -16.76
C PHE A 130 -19.02 -6.66 -17.41
N ALA A 131 -18.27 -7.48 -18.11
CA ALA A 131 -18.75 -8.73 -18.67
C ALA A 131 -19.19 -9.73 -17.57
N LEU A 132 -18.38 -9.89 -16.51
CA LEU A 132 -18.73 -10.74 -15.38
C LEU A 132 -19.98 -10.26 -14.64
N THR A 133 -20.10 -8.94 -14.42
CA THR A 133 -21.30 -8.36 -13.79
C THR A 133 -22.53 -8.48 -14.67
N LEU A 134 -22.38 -8.36 -15.98
CA LEU A 134 -23.46 -8.58 -16.94
C LEU A 134 -23.94 -10.04 -16.91
N ILE A 135 -23.03 -11.01 -16.97
CA ILE A 135 -23.36 -12.44 -16.87
C ILE A 135 -24.11 -12.72 -15.57
N TYR A 136 -23.64 -12.18 -14.46
CA TYR A 136 -24.30 -12.32 -13.15
C TYR A 136 -25.74 -11.75 -13.18
N ASN A 137 -25.94 -10.56 -13.76
CA ASN A 137 -27.26 -9.94 -13.86
C ASN A 137 -28.20 -10.75 -14.76
N LEU A 138 -27.71 -11.23 -15.91
CA LEU A 138 -28.49 -12.07 -16.82
C LEU A 138 -28.92 -13.40 -16.17
N LEU A 139 -28.02 -14.04 -15.43
CA LEU A 139 -28.36 -15.26 -14.67
C LEU A 139 -29.42 -14.98 -13.61
N GLN A 140 -29.32 -13.84 -12.91
CA GLN A 140 -30.32 -13.46 -11.91
C GLN A 140 -31.73 -13.27 -12.50
N ILE A 141 -31.83 -12.66 -13.69
CA ILE A 141 -33.13 -12.47 -14.38
C ILE A 141 -33.64 -13.79 -14.95
N ARG A 142 -32.76 -14.61 -15.53
CA ARG A 142 -33.16 -15.91 -16.08
C ARG A 142 -33.76 -16.83 -15.02
N LEU A 143 -33.21 -16.80 -13.80
CA LEU A 143 -33.62 -17.65 -12.68
C LEU A 143 -34.79 -17.08 -11.87
N ALA A 144 -35.08 -15.78 -11.99
CA ALA A 144 -36.13 -15.14 -11.22
C ALA A 144 -37.53 -15.41 -11.78
N ASN A 145 -38.48 -15.67 -10.89
CA ASN A 145 -39.91 -15.72 -11.24
C ASN A 145 -40.51 -14.32 -11.26
N PRO A 146 -41.35 -13.96 -12.26
CA PRO A 146 -41.95 -12.62 -12.39
C PRO A 146 -42.69 -12.17 -11.11
N ILE A 147 -43.45 -13.09 -10.50
CA ILE A 147 -44.22 -12.84 -9.27
C ILE A 147 -43.29 -12.52 -8.08
N GLU A 148 -42.18 -13.24 -7.97
CA GLU A 148 -41.18 -13.00 -6.93
C GLU A 148 -40.49 -11.63 -7.08
N LEU A 149 -40.25 -11.19 -8.32
CA LEU A 149 -39.67 -9.89 -8.61
C LEU A 149 -40.55 -8.73 -8.15
N LEU A 150 -41.86 -8.83 -8.29
CA LEU A 150 -42.81 -7.82 -7.81
C LEU A 150 -42.89 -7.75 -6.29
N HIS A 151 -42.94 -8.90 -5.65
CA HIS A 151 -43.04 -9.00 -4.20
C HIS A 151 -41.70 -8.81 -3.49
N ALA A 152 -40.60 -8.71 -4.23
CA ALA A 152 -39.25 -8.55 -3.65
C ALA A 152 -39.10 -7.29 -2.76
N GLY A 153 -39.98 -6.29 -2.91
CA GLY A 153 -40.01 -5.08 -2.07
C GLY A 153 -40.97 -5.15 -0.87
N SER A 154 -41.94 -6.08 -0.86
CA SER A 154 -42.97 -6.17 0.16
C SER A 154 -42.80 -7.37 1.11
N GLN A 155 -41.96 -8.33 0.77
CA GLN A 155 -41.62 -9.41 1.71
C GLN A 155 -40.81 -8.83 2.87
N GLY A 156 -41.37 -8.89 4.09
CA GLY A 156 -40.69 -8.53 5.32
C GLY A 156 -39.32 -9.25 5.39
N GLU A 157 -38.29 -8.51 5.70
CA GLU A 157 -36.95 -9.08 5.77
C GLU A 157 -36.84 -10.15 6.86
N ARG A 158 -36.41 -11.34 6.48
CA ARG A 158 -36.10 -12.40 7.43
C ARG A 158 -34.91 -11.97 8.29
N GLU A 159 -34.99 -12.24 9.59
CA GLU A 159 -33.92 -11.99 10.53
C GLU A 159 -32.60 -12.62 10.06
N PRO A 160 -31.47 -11.87 10.06
CA PRO A 160 -30.20 -12.41 9.60
C PRO A 160 -29.71 -13.54 10.50
N LYS A 161 -29.29 -14.65 9.89
CA LYS A 161 -28.63 -15.74 10.61
C LYS A 161 -27.23 -15.32 11.03
N THR A 162 -26.83 -15.63 12.26
CA THR A 162 -25.48 -15.38 12.74
C THR A 162 -24.52 -16.39 12.14
N LYS A 163 -23.51 -15.92 11.43
CA LYS A 163 -22.45 -16.75 10.83
C LYS A 163 -21.20 -16.68 11.72
N TRP A 164 -21.21 -17.41 12.83
CA TRP A 164 -20.10 -17.38 13.80
C TRP A 164 -18.75 -17.74 13.18
N LEU A 165 -18.71 -18.75 12.32
CA LEU A 165 -17.48 -19.13 11.60
C LEU A 165 -16.89 -17.94 10.83
N LEU A 166 -17.72 -17.17 10.14
CA LEU A 166 -17.26 -16.00 9.38
C LEU A 166 -16.80 -14.87 10.32
N THR A 167 -17.43 -14.72 11.49
CA THR A 167 -17.02 -13.73 12.50
C THR A 167 -15.66 -14.09 13.08
N VAL A 168 -15.46 -15.35 13.47
CA VAL A 168 -14.18 -15.83 14.00
C VAL A 168 -13.09 -15.75 12.94
N ALA A 169 -13.37 -16.17 11.71
CA ALA A 169 -12.44 -16.01 10.60
C ALA A 169 -12.06 -14.53 10.39
N GLY A 170 -13.01 -13.61 10.46
CA GLY A 170 -12.75 -12.18 10.35
C GLY A 170 -11.80 -11.65 11.42
N ILE A 171 -11.98 -12.10 12.68
CA ILE A 171 -11.07 -11.73 13.79
C ILE A 171 -9.67 -12.30 13.56
N ILE A 172 -9.58 -13.55 13.11
CA ILE A 172 -8.28 -14.20 12.83
C ILE A 172 -7.56 -13.48 11.71
N PHE A 173 -8.23 -13.18 10.58
CA PHE A 173 -7.61 -12.47 9.47
C PHE A 173 -7.14 -11.07 9.85
N LEU A 174 -7.93 -10.31 10.62
CA LEU A 174 -7.48 -9.02 11.16
C LEU A 174 -6.29 -9.19 12.11
N GLY A 175 -6.35 -10.17 13.01
CA GLY A 175 -5.27 -10.47 13.94
C GLY A 175 -3.96 -10.81 13.22
N ILE A 176 -4.01 -11.63 12.17
CA ILE A 176 -2.86 -11.96 11.32
C ILE A 176 -2.32 -10.70 10.64
N GLY A 177 -3.19 -9.87 10.04
CA GLY A 177 -2.77 -8.65 9.37
C GLY A 177 -2.06 -7.67 10.31
N TYR A 178 -2.59 -7.44 11.50
CA TYR A 178 -1.95 -6.59 12.51
C TYR A 178 -0.69 -7.21 13.10
N TYR A 179 -0.67 -8.52 13.33
CA TYR A 179 0.51 -9.23 13.80
C TYR A 179 1.67 -9.07 12.82
N ILE A 180 1.43 -9.27 11.53
CA ILE A 180 2.45 -9.05 10.48
C ILE A 180 2.94 -7.60 10.52
N ALA A 181 2.03 -6.62 10.62
CA ALA A 181 2.38 -5.21 10.62
C ALA A 181 3.24 -4.78 11.81
N ILE A 182 3.04 -5.39 13.00
CA ILE A 182 3.77 -5.04 14.22
C ILE A 182 5.11 -5.78 14.32
N THR A 183 5.17 -7.04 13.85
CA THR A 183 6.36 -7.89 14.02
C THR A 183 7.41 -7.71 12.95
N THR A 184 7.04 -7.19 11.77
CA THR A 184 7.97 -7.04 10.66
C THR A 184 8.78 -5.75 10.81
N LYS A 185 10.05 -5.88 11.19
CA LYS A 185 10.97 -4.75 11.38
C LYS A 185 11.88 -4.50 10.18
N GLU A 186 12.18 -5.53 9.39
CA GLU A 186 13.05 -5.44 8.22
C GLU A 186 12.33 -4.78 7.04
N PRO A 187 12.87 -3.69 6.45
CA PRO A 187 12.18 -2.93 5.40
C PRO A 187 11.82 -3.77 4.16
N LEU A 188 12.71 -4.66 3.72
CA LEU A 188 12.49 -5.47 2.53
C LEU A 188 11.47 -6.59 2.76
N LYS A 189 11.54 -7.28 3.91
CA LYS A 189 10.50 -8.27 4.30
C LYS A 189 9.15 -7.58 4.56
N ALA A 190 9.17 -6.38 5.14
CA ALA A 190 7.97 -5.58 5.34
C ALA A 190 7.25 -5.34 4.02
N LEU A 191 7.99 -5.06 2.95
CA LEU A 191 7.43 -4.80 1.63
C LEU A 191 6.65 -6.00 1.06
N GLN A 192 7.20 -7.21 1.17
CA GLN A 192 6.55 -8.42 0.68
C GLN A 192 5.35 -8.82 1.54
N LEU A 193 5.51 -8.77 2.87
CA LEU A 193 4.47 -9.15 3.83
C LEU A 193 3.36 -8.10 3.92
N PHE A 194 3.64 -6.84 3.58
CA PHE A 194 2.66 -5.75 3.60
C PHE A 194 1.41 -6.07 2.78
N PHE A 195 1.57 -6.60 1.56
CA PHE A 195 0.43 -6.92 0.70
C PHE A 195 -0.41 -8.06 1.24
N ILE A 196 0.23 -9.07 1.83
CA ILE A 196 -0.48 -10.16 2.51
C ILE A 196 -1.26 -9.61 3.69
N ALA A 197 -0.65 -8.73 4.49
CA ALA A 197 -1.31 -8.07 5.61
C ALA A 197 -2.51 -7.23 5.14
N VAL A 198 -2.36 -6.44 4.08
CA VAL A 198 -3.46 -5.63 3.51
C VAL A 198 -4.62 -6.50 3.04
N ILE A 199 -4.35 -7.59 2.32
CA ILE A 199 -5.39 -8.53 1.87
C ILE A 199 -6.10 -9.16 3.08
N CYS A 200 -5.36 -9.60 4.09
CA CYS A 200 -5.92 -10.14 5.33
C CYS A 200 -6.83 -9.11 6.04
N VAL A 201 -6.38 -7.86 6.14
CA VAL A 201 -7.18 -6.78 6.75
C VAL A 201 -8.44 -6.50 5.95
N ILE A 202 -8.37 -6.46 4.62
CA ILE A 202 -9.53 -6.27 3.76
C ILE A 202 -10.55 -7.41 3.99
N ILE A 203 -10.12 -8.66 3.87
CA ILE A 203 -11.00 -9.84 4.07
C ILE A 203 -11.59 -9.83 5.48
N GLY A 204 -10.77 -9.57 6.50
CA GLY A 204 -11.19 -9.48 7.89
C GLY A 204 -12.24 -8.39 8.11
N THR A 205 -12.04 -7.20 7.52
CA THR A 205 -12.98 -6.09 7.59
C THR A 205 -14.32 -6.45 6.97
N TYR A 206 -14.34 -7.02 5.77
CA TYR A 206 -15.58 -7.48 5.14
C TYR A 206 -16.30 -8.55 5.96
N ALA A 207 -15.58 -9.52 6.49
CA ALA A 207 -16.14 -10.58 7.33
C ALA A 207 -16.74 -10.02 8.63
N LEU A 208 -16.07 -9.07 9.28
CA LEU A 208 -16.57 -8.45 10.51
C LEU A 208 -17.77 -7.53 10.27
N PHE A 209 -17.78 -6.75 9.22
CA PHE A 209 -18.96 -5.93 8.90
C PHE A 209 -20.16 -6.80 8.52
N THR A 210 -19.97 -7.89 7.75
CA THR A 210 -21.09 -8.73 7.29
C THR A 210 -21.60 -9.72 8.32
N ALA A 211 -20.72 -10.32 9.11
CA ALA A 211 -21.10 -11.32 10.11
C ALA A 211 -20.87 -10.86 11.54
N GLY A 212 -19.78 -10.20 11.83
CA GLY A 212 -19.41 -9.73 13.16
C GLY A 212 -20.38 -8.70 13.70
N SER A 213 -20.81 -7.73 12.87
CA SER A 213 -21.80 -6.72 13.28
C SER A 213 -23.16 -7.36 13.68
N ILE A 214 -23.60 -8.38 12.91
CA ILE A 214 -24.82 -9.12 13.21
C ILE A 214 -24.64 -9.91 14.50
N ALA A 215 -23.49 -10.58 14.68
CA ALA A 215 -23.19 -11.31 15.90
C ALA A 215 -23.17 -10.40 17.12
N PHE A 216 -22.53 -9.23 17.01
CA PHE A 216 -22.47 -8.22 18.07
C PHE A 216 -23.86 -7.68 18.44
N LEU A 217 -24.69 -7.31 17.46
CA LEU A 217 -26.04 -6.83 17.70
C LEU A 217 -26.92 -7.88 18.35
N LYS A 218 -26.75 -9.17 17.98
CA LYS A 218 -27.47 -10.28 18.65
C LYS A 218 -26.97 -10.53 20.07
N LEU A 219 -25.68 -10.34 20.35
CA LEU A 219 -25.17 -10.37 21.72
C LEU A 219 -25.76 -9.26 22.59
N LEU A 220 -25.83 -8.03 22.04
CA LEU A 220 -26.49 -6.92 22.73
C LEU A 220 -27.97 -7.18 22.98
N ARG A 221 -28.66 -7.80 22.04
CA ARG A 221 -30.06 -8.20 22.18
C ARG A 221 -30.26 -9.28 23.27
N LYS A 222 -29.28 -10.15 23.46
CA LYS A 222 -29.31 -11.18 24.51
C LYS A 222 -29.26 -10.60 25.93
N ASN A 223 -28.62 -9.44 26.09
CA ASN A 223 -28.58 -8.71 27.35
C ASN A 223 -29.90 -7.95 27.56
N LYS A 224 -30.85 -8.58 28.33
CA LYS A 224 -32.18 -8.04 28.56
C LYS A 224 -32.19 -6.67 29.24
N ASN A 225 -31.27 -6.41 30.18
CA ASN A 225 -31.20 -5.17 30.91
C ASN A 225 -30.76 -3.97 30.00
N PHE A 226 -30.03 -4.26 28.97
CA PHE A 226 -29.63 -3.26 27.96
C PHE A 226 -30.70 -3.11 26.88
N TYR A 227 -31.19 -4.23 26.34
CA TYR A 227 -32.07 -4.25 25.16
C TYR A 227 -33.45 -3.64 25.42
N TYR A 228 -34.09 -3.92 26.57
CA TYR A 228 -35.46 -3.46 26.86
C TYR A 228 -35.58 -1.99 27.26
N LYS A 229 -34.48 -1.22 27.28
CA LYS A 229 -34.59 0.24 27.38
C LYS A 229 -35.13 0.78 26.06
N THR A 230 -36.14 1.65 26.09
CA THR A 230 -36.89 2.15 24.93
C THR A 230 -35.96 2.66 23.80
N LYS A 231 -34.91 3.42 24.18
CA LYS A 231 -33.92 3.96 23.25
C LYS A 231 -33.08 2.87 22.56
N HIS A 232 -32.72 1.82 23.29
CA HIS A 232 -31.85 0.74 22.78
C HIS A 232 -32.63 -0.29 21.96
N PHE A 233 -33.88 -0.57 22.32
CA PHE A 233 -34.74 -1.50 21.61
C PHE A 233 -34.92 -1.11 20.13
N THR A 234 -35.31 0.13 19.88
CA THR A 234 -35.53 0.62 18.52
C THR A 234 -34.23 0.65 17.70
N SER A 235 -33.14 1.11 18.34
CA SER A 235 -31.84 1.23 17.67
C SER A 235 -31.26 -0.15 17.32
N VAL A 236 -31.19 -1.11 18.26
CA VAL A 236 -30.62 -2.44 18.03
C VAL A 236 -31.46 -3.23 17.03
N SER A 237 -32.79 -3.19 17.15
CA SER A 237 -33.68 -3.88 16.22
C SER A 237 -33.56 -3.31 14.82
N GLY A 238 -33.63 -1.98 14.67
CA GLY A 238 -33.51 -1.33 13.35
C GLY A 238 -32.14 -1.56 12.71
N MET A 239 -31.07 -1.54 13.53
CA MET A 239 -29.71 -1.72 13.04
C MET A 239 -29.44 -3.16 12.58
N LEU A 240 -30.05 -4.16 13.21
CA LEU A 240 -29.90 -5.57 12.84
C LEU A 240 -30.33 -5.82 11.38
N TYR A 241 -31.44 -5.22 10.96
CA TYR A 241 -31.93 -5.35 9.57
C TYR A 241 -31.11 -4.50 8.59
N ARG A 242 -30.75 -3.26 8.99
CA ARG A 242 -29.93 -2.37 8.15
C ARG A 242 -28.53 -2.92 7.90
N MET A 243 -27.91 -3.53 8.91
CA MET A 243 -26.58 -4.14 8.75
C MET A 243 -26.60 -5.31 7.77
N LYS A 244 -27.67 -6.10 7.72
CA LYS A 244 -27.82 -7.15 6.71
C LYS A 244 -27.75 -6.62 5.28
N GLN A 245 -28.33 -5.44 5.03
CA GLN A 245 -28.39 -4.83 3.69
C GLN A 245 -27.12 -4.05 3.34
N ASN A 246 -26.61 -3.29 4.29
CA ASN A 246 -25.60 -2.26 4.04
C ASN A 246 -24.20 -2.63 4.54
N ALA A 247 -24.00 -3.79 5.16
CA ALA A 247 -22.72 -4.19 5.76
C ALA A 247 -21.56 -4.11 4.78
N VAL A 248 -21.73 -4.59 3.55
CA VAL A 248 -20.68 -4.55 2.53
C VAL A 248 -20.40 -3.12 2.05
N GLY A 249 -21.46 -2.27 1.94
CA GLY A 249 -21.27 -0.85 1.63
C GLY A 249 -20.48 -0.12 2.71
N LEU A 250 -20.78 -0.39 3.98
CA LEU A 250 -20.03 0.17 5.10
C LEU A 250 -18.59 -0.35 5.14
N SER A 251 -18.37 -1.62 4.81
CA SER A 251 -17.01 -2.18 4.67
C SER A 251 -16.23 -1.43 3.59
N ASN A 252 -16.84 -1.19 2.42
CA ASN A 252 -16.20 -0.43 1.33
C ASN A 252 -15.80 0.98 1.78
N ILE A 253 -16.72 1.69 2.45
CA ILE A 253 -16.43 3.03 2.99
C ILE A 253 -15.29 2.96 4.02
N CYS A 254 -15.32 1.99 4.92
CA CYS A 254 -14.29 1.80 5.93
C CYS A 254 -12.92 1.56 5.28
N VAL A 255 -12.83 0.62 4.34
CA VAL A 255 -11.57 0.30 3.63
C VAL A 255 -11.05 1.52 2.87
N LEU A 256 -11.91 2.20 2.08
CA LEU A 256 -11.51 3.40 1.34
C LEU A 256 -11.03 4.52 2.26
N SER A 257 -11.80 4.83 3.31
CA SER A 257 -11.42 5.88 4.24
C SER A 257 -10.09 5.57 4.95
N THR A 258 -9.91 4.32 5.35
CA THR A 258 -8.65 3.87 5.97
C THR A 258 -7.48 3.98 5.00
N MET A 259 -7.65 3.55 3.75
CA MET A 259 -6.59 3.68 2.72
C MET A 259 -6.19 5.14 2.52
N VAL A 260 -7.16 6.05 2.40
CA VAL A 260 -6.90 7.49 2.23
C VAL A 260 -6.18 8.06 3.45
N LEU A 261 -6.69 7.78 4.66
CA LEU A 261 -6.10 8.28 5.91
C LEU A 261 -4.67 7.76 6.12
N VAL A 262 -4.44 6.47 5.89
CA VAL A 262 -3.10 5.87 6.02
C VAL A 262 -2.14 6.49 4.99
N THR A 263 -2.58 6.65 3.74
CA THR A 263 -1.73 7.26 2.69
C THR A 263 -1.36 8.70 3.04
N ILE A 264 -2.33 9.52 3.43
CA ILE A 264 -2.07 10.91 3.81
C ILE A 264 -1.16 10.96 5.05
N SER A 265 -1.49 10.21 6.10
CA SER A 265 -0.72 10.19 7.35
C SER A 265 0.73 9.74 7.11
N SER A 266 0.94 8.65 6.36
CA SER A 266 2.27 8.15 6.04
C SER A 266 3.07 9.15 5.20
N THR A 267 2.44 9.77 4.20
CA THR A 267 3.10 10.76 3.33
C THR A 267 3.51 12.00 4.12
N VAL A 268 2.61 12.52 4.96
CA VAL A 268 2.90 13.68 5.81
C VAL A 268 3.99 13.34 6.84
N SER A 269 3.92 12.17 7.47
CA SER A 269 4.92 11.71 8.43
C SER A 269 6.31 11.57 7.79
N LEU A 270 6.40 10.99 6.59
CA LEU A 270 7.66 10.90 5.86
C LEU A 270 8.19 12.27 5.43
N TYR A 271 7.29 13.16 5.01
CA TYR A 271 7.69 14.51 4.61
C TYR A 271 8.24 15.33 5.79
N ILE A 272 7.60 15.26 6.95
CA ILE A 272 8.05 15.96 8.17
C ILE A 272 9.33 15.30 8.71
N GLY A 273 9.38 13.97 8.74
CA GLY A 273 10.51 13.21 9.29
C GLY A 273 11.77 13.18 8.41
N LYS A 274 11.70 13.62 7.13
CA LYS A 274 12.87 13.56 6.23
C LYS A 274 14.04 14.37 6.74
N GLU A 275 13.78 15.52 7.35
CA GLU A 275 14.82 16.41 7.89
C GLU A 275 15.53 15.75 9.07
N ASP A 276 14.78 15.12 9.99
CA ASP A 276 15.34 14.42 11.13
C ASP A 276 16.17 13.21 10.69
N VAL A 277 15.70 12.48 9.66
CA VAL A 277 16.45 11.36 9.08
C VAL A 277 17.74 11.85 8.42
N LEU A 278 17.69 12.95 7.67
CA LEU A 278 18.88 13.55 7.05
C LEU A 278 19.87 14.01 8.09
N ARG A 279 19.43 14.72 9.13
CA ARG A 279 20.31 15.19 10.21
C ARG A 279 20.88 14.07 11.06
N THR A 280 20.14 12.98 11.24
CA THR A 280 20.65 11.77 11.93
C THR A 280 21.70 11.07 11.09
N ARG A 281 21.50 10.96 9.77
CA ARG A 281 22.42 10.28 8.87
C ARG A 281 23.61 11.15 8.46
N TYR A 282 23.36 12.45 8.30
CA TYR A 282 24.34 13.46 7.90
C TYR A 282 24.25 14.65 8.85
N PRO A 283 24.90 14.58 10.02
CA PRO A 283 24.83 15.63 11.04
C PRO A 283 25.47 16.93 10.61
N GLN A 284 26.37 16.90 9.63
CA GLN A 284 27.02 18.09 9.07
C GLN A 284 26.26 18.60 7.85
N GLU A 285 26.32 19.91 7.59
CA GLU A 285 25.62 20.54 6.44
C GLU A 285 26.24 20.16 5.10
N VAL A 286 27.54 19.91 5.07
CA VAL A 286 28.27 19.50 3.88
C VAL A 286 29.04 18.21 4.18
N TYR A 287 28.86 17.20 3.33
CA TYR A 287 29.55 15.93 3.41
C TYR A 287 30.28 15.68 2.09
N ILE A 288 31.60 15.53 2.15
CA ILE A 288 32.45 15.35 0.97
C ILE A 288 33.14 13.99 1.10
N THR A 289 32.96 13.11 0.13
CA THR A 289 33.64 11.82 0.04
C THR A 289 34.63 11.82 -1.08
N ASN A 290 35.85 11.35 -0.81
CA ASN A 290 36.86 11.05 -1.80
C ASN A 290 37.09 9.53 -1.86
N SER A 291 37.07 8.96 -3.06
CA SER A 291 37.30 7.54 -3.28
C SER A 291 38.79 7.16 -3.34
N VAL A 292 39.68 8.12 -3.20
CA VAL A 292 41.11 7.91 -3.26
C VAL A 292 41.72 8.00 -1.87
N SER A 293 42.53 7.02 -1.51
CA SER A 293 43.14 6.88 -0.19
C SER A 293 44.52 7.54 -0.08
N ASP A 294 44.81 8.52 -0.93
CA ASP A 294 46.11 9.23 -0.95
C ASP A 294 46.04 10.54 -0.15
N ASP A 295 46.88 10.65 0.87
CA ASP A 295 46.95 11.80 1.75
C ASP A 295 47.27 13.12 0.99
N ALA A 296 48.04 13.05 -0.12
CA ALA A 296 48.36 14.21 -0.95
C ALA A 296 47.11 14.71 -1.72
N GLU A 297 46.21 13.81 -2.15
CA GLU A 297 44.97 14.20 -2.80
C GLU A 297 43.93 14.71 -1.79
N ASN A 298 43.90 14.14 -0.60
CA ASN A 298 43.06 14.63 0.49
C ASN A 298 43.44 16.07 0.88
N GLN A 299 44.75 16.38 0.94
CA GLN A 299 45.19 17.74 1.22
C GLN A 299 44.78 18.73 0.11
N LYS A 300 44.91 18.36 -1.17
CA LYS A 300 44.42 19.19 -2.30
C LYS A 300 42.92 19.43 -2.22
N LEU A 301 42.15 18.42 -1.81
CA LEU A 301 40.69 18.54 -1.62
C LEU A 301 40.38 19.55 -0.53
N HIS A 302 41.08 19.44 0.63
CA HIS A 302 40.94 20.37 1.75
C HIS A 302 41.25 21.82 1.31
N ASP A 303 42.39 22.04 0.63
CA ASP A 303 42.79 23.35 0.13
C ASP A 303 41.77 23.94 -0.86
N MET A 304 41.14 23.06 -1.69
CA MET A 304 40.09 23.45 -2.61
C MET A 304 38.82 23.87 -1.88
N VAL A 305 38.39 23.12 -0.86
CA VAL A 305 37.23 23.42 -0.02
C VAL A 305 37.44 24.77 0.68
N GLU A 306 38.60 24.97 1.32
CA GLU A 306 38.91 26.22 1.99
C GLU A 306 38.91 27.43 1.02
N LYS A 307 39.44 27.24 -0.20
CA LYS A 307 39.39 28.26 -1.21
C LYS A 307 37.96 28.62 -1.60
N ILE A 308 37.10 27.61 -1.84
CA ILE A 308 35.69 27.83 -2.18
C ILE A 308 34.98 28.57 -1.05
N CYS A 309 35.22 28.17 0.21
CA CYS A 309 34.63 28.82 1.38
C CYS A 309 35.07 30.29 1.49
N ARG A 310 36.34 30.57 1.29
CA ARG A 310 36.88 31.96 1.27
C ARG A 310 36.28 32.79 0.14
N ASP A 311 36.20 32.24 -1.07
CA ASP A 311 35.65 32.94 -2.23
C ASP A 311 34.14 33.25 -2.08
N ASN A 312 33.41 32.44 -1.33
CA ASN A 312 31.97 32.62 -1.04
C ASN A 312 31.69 33.27 0.32
N GLN A 313 32.69 33.68 1.08
CA GLN A 313 32.56 34.28 2.42
C GLN A 313 31.80 33.36 3.41
N VAL A 314 32.05 32.05 3.31
CA VAL A 314 31.48 31.04 4.21
C VAL A 314 32.54 30.66 5.25
N GLU A 315 32.18 30.67 6.52
CA GLU A 315 33.03 30.26 7.63
C GLU A 315 32.87 28.78 7.95
N ILE A 316 33.97 28.02 8.05
CA ILE A 316 33.95 26.64 8.48
C ILE A 316 33.92 26.63 10.01
N THR A 317 32.80 26.21 10.59
CA THR A 317 32.60 26.22 12.06
C THR A 317 33.02 24.91 12.73
N ASP A 318 32.83 23.77 12.06
CA ASP A 318 33.20 22.44 12.56
C ASP A 318 33.60 21.54 11.38
N GLU A 319 34.83 21.04 11.41
CA GLU A 319 35.35 20.13 10.40
C GLU A 319 35.74 18.79 11.03
N LYS A 320 35.19 17.72 10.46
CA LYS A 320 35.51 16.36 10.85
C LYS A 320 35.93 15.55 9.63
N SER A 321 37.06 14.89 9.73
CA SER A 321 37.58 14.03 8.66
C SER A 321 37.96 12.66 9.22
N TRP A 322 37.66 11.61 8.49
CA TRP A 322 38.03 10.23 8.83
C TRP A 322 38.20 9.38 7.58
N HIS A 323 38.92 8.28 7.72
CA HIS A 323 39.05 7.29 6.67
C HIS A 323 38.04 6.18 6.89
N MET A 324 37.30 5.86 5.85
CA MET A 324 36.27 4.81 5.87
C MET A 324 36.51 3.83 4.72
N ALA A 325 36.40 2.56 5.02
CA ALA A 325 36.31 1.51 4.01
C ALA A 325 34.94 0.87 4.07
N GLU A 326 34.25 0.85 2.93
CA GLU A 326 32.95 0.16 2.81
C GLU A 326 33.21 -1.28 2.34
N LEU A 327 32.82 -2.24 3.15
CA LEU A 327 32.88 -3.66 2.82
C LEU A 327 31.48 -4.18 2.57
N VAL A 328 31.24 -4.66 1.37
CA VAL A 328 29.99 -5.30 1.00
C VAL A 328 30.14 -6.81 1.14
N LYS A 329 29.38 -7.41 2.05
CA LYS A 329 29.45 -8.83 2.37
C LYS A 329 28.07 -9.46 2.30
N ILE A 330 28.05 -10.80 2.14
CA ILE A 330 26.82 -11.58 2.21
C ILE A 330 26.78 -12.33 3.51
N LYS A 331 25.63 -12.24 4.17
CA LYS A 331 25.32 -13.00 5.35
C LYS A 331 24.94 -14.44 4.96
N ASN A 332 25.81 -15.37 5.26
CA ASN A 332 25.55 -16.79 5.08
C ASN A 332 25.53 -17.48 6.46
N GLY A 333 24.34 -17.56 7.06
CA GLY A 333 24.19 -18.03 8.44
C GLY A 333 24.86 -17.10 9.47
N GLU A 334 26.01 -17.51 10.02
CA GLU A 334 26.79 -16.75 11.01
C GLU A 334 28.05 -16.09 10.42
N GLU A 335 28.34 -16.32 9.16
CA GLU A 335 29.53 -15.82 8.47
C GLU A 335 29.16 -14.76 7.44
N TYR A 336 30.06 -13.79 7.26
CA TYR A 336 29.96 -12.75 6.25
C TYR A 336 31.06 -12.97 5.21
N THR A 337 30.66 -13.41 4.01
CA THR A 337 31.58 -13.83 2.97
C THR A 337 31.58 -12.86 1.78
N SER A 338 32.75 -12.77 1.11
CA SER A 338 32.86 -12.09 -0.18
C SER A 338 32.41 -13.05 -1.26
N ALA A 339 31.27 -12.81 -1.89
CA ALA A 339 30.84 -13.59 -3.04
C ALA A 339 30.68 -12.71 -4.28
N MET A 340 30.76 -13.29 -5.47
CA MET A 340 30.56 -12.53 -6.71
C MET A 340 29.11 -12.13 -6.90
N ILE A 341 28.85 -10.90 -7.29
CA ILE A 341 27.55 -10.19 -7.37
C ILE A 341 26.46 -10.90 -8.22
N LYS A 342 26.77 -11.99 -8.89
CA LYS A 342 25.83 -12.65 -9.83
C LYS A 342 24.77 -13.57 -9.19
N ASP A 343 24.91 -13.96 -7.92
CA ASP A 343 24.05 -14.96 -7.27
C ASP A 343 23.22 -14.41 -6.09
N TYR A 344 23.05 -13.11 -6.00
CA TYR A 344 22.40 -12.48 -4.85
C TYR A 344 20.90 -12.30 -4.99
N SER A 345 20.17 -12.80 -4.00
CA SER A 345 18.97 -12.11 -3.56
C SER A 345 19.43 -10.88 -2.74
N SER A 346 18.92 -9.72 -3.04
CA SER A 346 19.23 -8.43 -2.38
C SER A 346 18.95 -8.41 -0.87
N PHE A 347 18.55 -9.53 -0.27
CA PHE A 347 18.12 -9.69 1.11
C PHE A 347 19.25 -10.07 2.08
N ASP A 348 20.36 -10.59 1.57
CA ASP A 348 21.45 -11.09 2.40
C ASP A 348 22.71 -10.22 2.34
N VAL A 349 22.65 -9.08 1.62
CA VAL A 349 23.76 -8.15 1.48
C VAL A 349 23.84 -7.25 2.70
N VAL A 350 25.02 -7.24 3.35
CA VAL A 350 25.32 -6.40 4.52
C VAL A 350 26.46 -5.45 4.16
N PHE A 351 26.30 -4.19 4.48
CA PHE A 351 27.31 -3.16 4.33
C PHE A 351 27.99 -2.93 5.67
N PHE A 352 29.31 -3.02 5.68
CA PHE A 352 30.13 -2.69 6.84
C PHE A 352 30.93 -1.42 6.53
N ASP A 353 30.67 -0.38 7.27
CA ASP A 353 31.46 0.84 7.25
C ASP A 353 32.58 0.70 8.30
N VAL A 354 33.80 0.49 7.86
CA VAL A 354 34.96 0.28 8.71
C VAL A 354 35.74 1.57 8.85
N ILE A 355 35.93 2.04 10.08
CA ILE A 355 36.67 3.27 10.41
C ILE A 355 37.93 2.88 11.15
N ARG A 356 39.06 3.59 10.95
CA ARG A 356 40.29 3.39 11.69
C ARG A 356 40.10 3.79 13.17
N LEU A 357 40.61 3.00 14.09
CA LEU A 357 40.54 3.30 15.54
C LEU A 357 41.11 4.68 15.90
N ALA A 358 42.19 5.09 15.23
CA ALA A 358 42.79 6.41 15.42
C ALA A 358 41.80 7.55 15.04
N ASP A 359 41.07 7.39 13.93
CA ASP A 359 40.07 8.38 13.49
C ASP A 359 38.86 8.37 14.43
N TYR A 360 38.43 7.18 14.91
CA TYR A 360 37.37 7.07 15.90
C TYR A 360 37.73 7.78 17.22
N ASN A 361 38.92 7.53 17.75
CA ASN A 361 39.36 8.18 18.96
C ASN A 361 39.48 9.71 18.81
N LYS A 362 39.90 10.18 17.64
CA LYS A 362 39.93 11.62 17.30
C LYS A 362 38.53 12.25 17.25
N LEU A 363 37.55 11.53 16.68
CA LEU A 363 36.17 12.00 16.54
C LEU A 363 35.40 12.03 17.86
N THR A 364 35.61 11.02 18.71
CA THR A 364 34.87 10.87 19.98
C THR A 364 35.58 11.54 21.15
N GLY A 365 36.88 11.76 21.06
CA GLY A 365 37.74 12.20 22.18
C GLY A 365 38.10 11.07 23.14
N GLU A 366 37.77 9.82 22.83
CA GLU A 366 38.07 8.64 23.60
C GLU A 366 39.51 8.16 23.33
N ARG A 367 40.03 7.29 24.20
CA ARG A 367 41.35 6.65 24.04
C ARG A 367 41.16 5.15 24.17
N LEU A 368 40.48 4.56 23.20
CA LEU A 368 40.27 3.12 23.14
C LEU A 368 41.51 2.45 22.52
N GLU A 369 41.89 1.29 23.07
CA GLU A 369 42.91 0.41 22.55
C GLU A 369 42.27 -0.94 22.19
N LEU A 370 42.62 -1.49 21.04
CA LEU A 370 42.11 -2.76 20.53
C LEU A 370 43.28 -3.68 20.24
N GLY A 371 43.13 -4.95 20.54
CA GLY A 371 44.07 -6.01 20.16
C GLY A 371 44.01 -6.38 18.68
N ASP A 372 44.97 -7.16 18.21
CA ASP A 372 45.17 -7.50 16.79
C ASP A 372 43.98 -8.12 16.06
N LYS A 373 42.94 -8.54 16.73
CA LYS A 373 41.71 -9.14 16.14
C LYS A 373 40.44 -8.65 16.81
N GLU A 374 40.51 -7.49 17.40
CA GLU A 374 39.38 -6.88 18.07
C GLU A 374 38.81 -5.74 17.23
N ALA A 375 37.51 -5.60 17.24
CA ALA A 375 36.77 -4.51 16.61
C ALA A 375 35.59 -4.09 17.48
N ILE A 376 35.27 -2.82 17.45
CA ILE A 376 34.06 -2.31 18.06
C ILE A 376 32.97 -2.35 17.00
N LEU A 377 31.88 -3.06 17.25
CA LEU A 377 30.76 -3.19 16.33
C LEU A 377 29.60 -2.30 16.77
N PHE A 378 29.24 -1.35 15.94
CA PHE A 378 28.02 -0.57 16.09
C PHE A 378 26.96 -1.12 15.15
N THR A 379 25.79 -1.43 15.67
CA THR A 379 24.66 -1.91 14.89
C THR A 379 23.54 -0.86 14.88
N ASN A 380 22.94 -0.66 13.73
CA ASN A 380 21.87 0.32 13.57
C ASN A 380 20.54 -0.28 14.07
N GLY A 381 20.27 -0.20 15.38
CA GLY A 381 18.96 -0.48 16.00
C GLY A 381 18.77 -1.83 16.68
N GLU A 382 19.54 -2.86 16.40
CA GLU A 382 19.47 -4.15 17.13
C GLU A 382 20.84 -4.53 17.70
N ASN A 383 20.83 -4.98 18.93
CA ASN A 383 22.05 -5.53 19.54
C ASN A 383 22.46 -6.79 18.75
N TYR A 384 23.69 -6.85 18.27
CA TYR A 384 24.22 -8.01 17.54
C TYR A 384 24.12 -9.31 18.37
N GLY A 385 24.15 -9.19 19.69
CA GLY A 385 23.92 -10.30 20.65
C GLY A 385 24.98 -11.38 20.69
N LYS A 386 26.14 -11.16 20.04
CA LYS A 386 27.29 -12.08 20.02
C LYS A 386 28.58 -11.31 20.25
N ASP A 387 29.55 -11.99 20.87
CA ASP A 387 30.87 -11.41 21.17
C ASP A 387 31.88 -11.56 20.03
N THR A 388 31.51 -12.27 18.95
CA THR A 388 32.41 -12.53 17.82
C THR A 388 31.67 -12.40 16.47
N ILE A 389 32.38 -11.86 15.49
CA ILE A 389 31.92 -11.77 14.10
C ILE A 389 32.98 -12.42 13.21
N ARG A 390 32.54 -13.22 12.22
CA ARG A 390 33.43 -13.81 11.21
C ARG A 390 33.21 -13.12 9.89
N ILE A 391 34.25 -12.44 9.44
CA ILE A 391 34.25 -11.72 8.13
C ILE A 391 35.42 -12.32 7.33
N ASP A 392 35.11 -12.86 6.13
CA ASP A 392 36.09 -13.39 5.19
C ASP A 392 36.53 -12.31 4.20
#